data_c8de0f81fde5cd6b6349723d5e505771
#
_entry.id   c8de0f81fde5cd6b6349723d5e505771
#
_cell.length_a   1.000
_cell.length_b   1.000
_cell.length_c   1.000
_cell.angle_alpha   90.00
_cell.angle_beta   90.00
_cell.angle_gamma   90.00
#
_symmetry.space_group_name_H-M   'P 1'
#
loop_
_entity.id
_entity.type
_entity.pdbx_description
1 polymer ?
#
loop_
_entity_poly.entity_id
_entity_poly.type
_entity_poly.pdbx_seq_one_letter_code
_entity_poly.pdbx_strand_id
1 'polypeptide(L)'
;EVIGVDSMIGGYKDNISKKIEFHKIDCCDLKKIQKLMKNVSVVYHCAATAHEGLSVFSPYEITKNNFLASVSIFSAAVNEKVKRIIFCSSMARYGDLKGPFTEDMQPKPVDPYAISKVASEDVLINLCELNNIEWVIAVPHNIIGPRQKYDDPFRNVVSIMINRMLQGKAPIIYGDGEQKRCFSYIDDCLSCLIPMLDQKDLNKQIINIGPDEEFVTINKI
;
A
#
# COMPACT_ATOMS: atom_id res chain seq x y z
N GLU A 1 -2.65 -5.86 21.58
CA GLU A 1 -3.72 -6.57 20.84
C GLU A 1 -3.78 -6.02 19.41
N VAL A 2 -4.04 -6.89 18.41
CA VAL A 2 -4.09 -6.50 16.99
C VAL A 2 -5.42 -6.98 16.40
N ILE A 3 -6.13 -6.05 15.78
CA ILE A 3 -7.34 -6.33 14.99
C ILE A 3 -6.96 -6.23 13.50
N GLY A 4 -7.19 -7.30 12.75
CA GLY A 4 -6.96 -7.34 11.31
C GLY A 4 -8.27 -7.26 10.54
N VAL A 5 -8.29 -6.43 9.50
CA VAL A 5 -9.44 -6.26 8.59
C VAL A 5 -8.99 -6.42 7.15
N ASP A 6 -9.67 -7.27 6.39
CA ASP A 6 -9.40 -7.46 4.96
C ASP A 6 -10.66 -7.99 4.25
N SER A 7 -10.91 -7.56 3.03
CA SER A 7 -11.99 -8.10 2.19
C SER A 7 -11.66 -9.47 1.60
N MET A 8 -10.41 -9.89 1.64
CA MET A 8 -9.85 -11.12 1.09
C MET A 8 -9.90 -11.22 -0.46
N ILE A 9 -9.95 -10.08 -1.14
CA ILE A 9 -9.85 -10.05 -2.61
C ILE A 9 -8.41 -10.32 -3.07
N GLY A 10 -7.42 -9.79 -2.33
CA GLY A 10 -6.02 -9.81 -2.73
C GLY A 10 -5.11 -10.73 -1.90
N GLY A 11 -5.64 -11.52 -0.97
CA GLY A 11 -4.85 -12.34 -0.06
C GLY A 11 -5.39 -13.77 0.12
N TYR A 12 -4.57 -14.61 0.76
CA TYR A 12 -4.92 -15.99 1.11
C TYR A 12 -5.20 -16.10 2.60
N LYS A 13 -6.17 -16.95 2.99
CA LYS A 13 -6.52 -17.20 4.40
C LYS A 13 -5.33 -17.69 5.22
N ASP A 14 -4.45 -18.48 4.61
CA ASP A 14 -3.27 -19.04 5.28
C ASP A 14 -2.24 -17.99 5.69
N ASN A 15 -2.35 -16.78 5.13
CA ASN A 15 -1.52 -15.64 5.52
C ASN A 15 -1.99 -14.95 6.80
N ILE A 16 -3.21 -15.26 7.27
CA ILE A 16 -3.76 -14.62 8.48
C ILE A 16 -3.14 -15.26 9.72
N SER A 17 -2.49 -14.44 10.55
CA SER A 17 -1.91 -14.90 11.81
C SER A 17 -3.02 -15.35 12.78
N LYS A 18 -2.82 -16.51 13.41
CA LYS A 18 -3.72 -17.00 14.49
C LYS A 18 -3.66 -16.14 15.77
N LYS A 19 -2.73 -15.19 15.85
CA LYS A 19 -2.51 -14.33 17.02
C LYS A 19 -3.29 -13.01 16.97
N ILE A 20 -4.07 -12.77 15.91
CA ILE A 20 -4.84 -11.53 15.74
C ILE A 20 -6.35 -11.83 15.74
N GLU A 21 -7.14 -10.87 16.16
CA GLU A 21 -8.57 -10.85 15.90
C GLU A 21 -8.81 -10.44 14.44
N PHE A 22 -9.34 -11.34 13.61
CA PHE A 22 -9.49 -11.08 12.19
C PHE A 22 -10.96 -10.96 11.76
N HIS A 23 -11.26 -9.91 11.01
CA HIS A 23 -12.59 -9.65 10.44
C HIS A 23 -12.53 -9.56 8.91
N LYS A 24 -13.32 -10.40 8.24
CA LYS A 24 -13.51 -10.29 6.79
C LYS A 24 -14.54 -9.20 6.50
N ILE A 25 -14.07 -7.97 6.26
CA ILE A 25 -14.91 -6.80 6.02
C ILE A 25 -14.30 -5.98 4.88
N ASP A 26 -15.16 -5.43 4.01
CA ASP A 26 -14.77 -4.41 3.04
C ASP A 26 -14.55 -3.08 3.77
N CYS A 27 -13.37 -2.48 3.59
CA CYS A 27 -13.02 -1.19 4.18
C CYS A 27 -13.95 -0.04 3.75
N CYS A 28 -14.70 -0.19 2.67
CA CYS A 28 -15.75 0.75 2.27
C CYS A 28 -17.01 0.68 3.16
N ASP A 29 -17.20 -0.37 3.97
CA ASP A 29 -18.32 -0.49 4.90
C ASP A 29 -18.03 0.32 6.17
N LEU A 30 -18.22 1.64 6.07
CA LEU A 30 -17.97 2.58 7.16
C LEU A 30 -18.64 2.16 8.48
N LYS A 31 -19.87 1.61 8.42
CA LYS A 31 -20.61 1.23 9.65
C LYS A 31 -19.94 0.08 10.39
N LYS A 32 -19.40 -0.91 9.66
CA LYS A 32 -18.67 -2.02 10.28
C LYS A 32 -17.29 -1.57 10.75
N ILE A 33 -16.57 -0.79 9.95
CA ILE A 33 -15.27 -0.21 10.31
C ILE A 33 -15.40 0.63 11.58
N GLN A 34 -16.39 1.51 11.67
CA GLN A 34 -16.64 2.34 12.85
C GLN A 34 -16.82 1.51 14.14
N LYS A 35 -17.49 0.37 14.05
CA LYS A 35 -17.67 -0.52 15.22
C LYS A 35 -16.36 -1.15 15.70
N LEU A 36 -15.47 -1.52 14.75
CA LEU A 36 -14.17 -2.11 15.07
C LEU A 36 -13.14 -1.09 15.51
N MET A 37 -13.31 0.19 15.16
CA MET A 37 -12.40 1.25 15.51
C MET A 37 -12.43 1.65 16.99
N LYS A 38 -13.43 1.21 17.74
CA LYS A 38 -13.56 1.50 19.17
C LYS A 38 -12.34 1.01 19.95
N ASN A 39 -11.76 1.90 20.78
CA ASN A 39 -10.58 1.64 21.60
C ASN A 39 -9.30 1.34 20.80
N VAL A 40 -9.30 1.54 19.48
CA VAL A 40 -8.08 1.44 18.67
C VAL A 40 -7.20 2.66 18.91
N SER A 41 -5.92 2.44 19.21
CA SER A 41 -4.97 3.53 19.45
C SER A 41 -4.24 3.93 18.19
N VAL A 42 -3.87 2.96 17.33
CA VAL A 42 -3.09 3.18 16.12
C VAL A 42 -3.68 2.39 14.96
N VAL A 43 -3.73 2.99 13.79
CA VAL A 43 -4.21 2.37 12.56
C VAL A 43 -3.07 2.24 11.56
N TYR A 44 -2.80 1.03 11.08
CA TYR A 44 -2.03 0.78 9.86
C TYR A 44 -2.98 0.54 8.70
N HIS A 45 -3.10 1.50 7.81
CA HIS A 45 -3.93 1.38 6.61
C HIS A 45 -3.09 0.94 5.41
N CYS A 46 -3.02 -0.40 5.22
CA CYS A 46 -2.31 -1.03 4.11
C CYS A 46 -3.26 -1.56 3.02
N ALA A 47 -4.58 -1.53 3.28
CA ALA A 47 -5.57 -2.06 2.35
C ALA A 47 -5.60 -1.26 1.05
N ALA A 48 -5.47 -1.97 -0.07
CA ALA A 48 -5.54 -1.37 -1.41
C ALA A 48 -5.70 -2.47 -2.48
N THR A 49 -6.31 -2.10 -3.59
CA THR A 49 -6.16 -2.83 -4.85
C THR A 49 -4.97 -2.24 -5.60
N ALA A 50 -3.77 -2.78 -5.32
CA ALA A 50 -2.50 -2.25 -5.79
C ALA A 50 -2.17 -2.73 -7.21
N HIS A 51 -2.90 -2.25 -8.20
CA HIS A 51 -2.81 -2.64 -9.60
C HIS A 51 -2.80 -1.41 -10.52
N GLU A 52 -1.62 -0.84 -10.76
CA GLU A 52 -1.47 0.30 -11.68
C GLU A 52 -2.03 -0.03 -13.06
N GLY A 53 -1.57 -1.13 -13.67
CA GLY A 53 -2.01 -1.54 -15.01
C GLY A 53 -3.50 -1.86 -15.13
N LEU A 54 -4.14 -2.38 -14.09
CA LEU A 54 -5.58 -2.62 -14.07
C LEU A 54 -6.38 -1.33 -13.90
N SER A 55 -5.80 -0.31 -13.28
CA SER A 55 -6.50 0.91 -12.90
C SER A 55 -7.09 1.66 -14.10
N VAL A 56 -6.41 1.62 -15.25
CA VAL A 56 -6.90 2.28 -16.48
C VAL A 56 -8.06 1.52 -17.14
N PHE A 57 -8.19 0.22 -16.89
CA PHE A 57 -9.29 -0.60 -17.41
C PHE A 57 -10.48 -0.69 -16.44
N SER A 58 -10.24 -0.48 -15.15
CA SER A 58 -11.26 -0.61 -14.11
C SER A 58 -11.16 0.54 -13.08
N PRO A 59 -11.24 1.81 -13.53
CA PRO A 59 -10.99 2.95 -12.66
C PRO A 59 -12.01 3.07 -11.51
N TYR A 60 -13.26 2.68 -11.73
CA TYR A 60 -14.28 2.71 -10.68
C TYR A 60 -13.91 1.80 -9.49
N GLU A 61 -13.60 0.53 -9.74
CA GLU A 61 -13.27 -0.42 -8.68
C GLU A 61 -11.96 -0.04 -7.97
N ILE A 62 -10.97 0.42 -8.73
CA ILE A 62 -9.69 0.87 -8.16
C ILE A 62 -9.90 2.11 -7.27
N THR A 63 -10.63 3.11 -7.74
CA THR A 63 -10.91 4.32 -6.95
C THR A 63 -11.74 3.99 -5.71
N LYS A 64 -12.76 3.15 -5.84
CA LYS A 64 -13.58 2.69 -4.70
C LYS A 64 -12.72 1.99 -3.65
N ASN A 65 -11.95 0.96 -4.06
CA ASN A 65 -11.19 0.13 -3.13
C ASN A 65 -9.95 0.83 -2.54
N ASN A 66 -9.48 1.91 -3.15
CA ASN A 66 -8.34 2.67 -2.67
C ASN A 66 -8.79 3.97 -1.99
N PHE A 67 -9.46 4.86 -2.72
CA PHE A 67 -9.81 6.18 -2.17
C PHE A 67 -11.01 6.11 -1.22
N LEU A 68 -12.14 5.54 -1.63
CA LEU A 68 -13.31 5.48 -0.76
C LEU A 68 -13.06 4.62 0.48
N ALA A 69 -12.34 3.50 0.34
CA ALA A 69 -11.93 2.68 1.48
C ALA A 69 -11.03 3.46 2.44
N SER A 70 -10.07 4.25 1.94
CA SER A 70 -9.21 5.10 2.77
C SER A 70 -10.01 6.16 3.51
N VAL A 71 -10.91 6.87 2.82
CA VAL A 71 -11.78 7.88 3.44
C VAL A 71 -12.66 7.26 4.54
N SER A 72 -13.18 6.05 4.33
CA SER A 72 -13.94 5.31 5.33
C SER A 72 -13.11 5.02 6.59
N ILE A 73 -11.89 4.50 6.42
CA ILE A 73 -10.97 4.22 7.53
C ILE A 73 -10.61 5.51 8.29
N PHE A 74 -10.22 6.57 7.57
CA PHE A 74 -9.83 7.84 8.19
C PHE A 74 -10.99 8.49 8.95
N SER A 75 -12.21 8.47 8.39
CA SER A 75 -13.40 8.97 9.05
C SER A 75 -13.71 8.22 10.35
N ALA A 76 -13.62 6.89 10.32
CA ALA A 76 -13.83 6.08 11.52
C ALA A 76 -12.73 6.36 12.58
N ALA A 77 -11.49 6.49 12.15
CA ALA A 77 -10.36 6.77 13.03
C ALA A 77 -10.51 8.15 13.72
N VAL A 78 -10.92 9.17 12.98
CA VAL A 78 -11.21 10.52 13.51
C VAL A 78 -12.36 10.48 14.51
N ASN A 79 -13.46 9.81 14.18
CA ASN A 79 -14.64 9.70 15.04
C ASN A 79 -14.30 9.04 16.39
N GLU A 80 -13.42 8.04 16.38
CA GLU A 80 -13.01 7.31 17.60
C GLU A 80 -11.75 7.91 18.25
N LYS A 81 -11.23 9.02 17.71
CA LYS A 81 -10.08 9.77 18.25
C LYS A 81 -8.84 8.89 18.43
N VAL A 82 -8.49 8.10 17.41
CA VAL A 82 -7.24 7.33 17.41
C VAL A 82 -6.04 8.26 17.59
N LYS A 83 -4.96 7.76 18.13
CA LYS A 83 -3.75 8.59 18.38
C LYS A 83 -2.94 8.82 17.12
N ARG A 84 -2.83 7.79 16.26
CA ARG A 84 -1.97 7.84 15.06
C ARG A 84 -2.53 7.00 13.94
N ILE A 85 -2.36 7.48 12.71
CA ILE A 85 -2.67 6.76 11.49
C ILE A 85 -1.39 6.64 10.66
N ILE A 86 -1.01 5.41 10.30
CA ILE A 86 0.05 5.11 9.34
C ILE A 86 -0.62 4.67 8.04
N PHE A 87 -0.37 5.40 6.96
CA PHE A 87 -0.93 5.10 5.65
C PHE A 87 0.13 4.61 4.68
N CYS A 88 -0.09 3.44 4.09
CA CYS A 88 0.74 2.96 2.99
C CYS A 88 0.27 3.54 1.66
N SER A 89 0.96 4.58 1.22
CA SER A 89 0.82 5.16 -0.11
C SER A 89 1.57 4.32 -1.17
N SER A 90 2.15 4.92 -2.19
CA SER A 90 2.87 4.22 -3.25
C SER A 90 3.87 5.14 -3.94
N MET A 91 4.99 4.60 -4.40
CA MET A 91 5.93 5.30 -5.30
C MET A 91 5.28 5.71 -6.64
N ALA A 92 4.14 5.13 -7.01
CA ALA A 92 3.34 5.58 -8.15
C ALA A 92 2.92 7.06 -8.05
N ARG A 93 2.95 7.66 -6.85
CA ARG A 93 2.71 9.09 -6.63
C ARG A 93 3.61 10.00 -7.47
N TYR A 94 4.83 9.54 -7.76
CA TYR A 94 5.81 10.31 -8.51
C TYR A 94 5.59 10.28 -10.03
N GLY A 95 4.88 9.27 -10.54
CA GLY A 95 4.44 9.17 -11.94
C GLY A 95 5.54 9.48 -12.96
N ASP A 96 5.38 10.59 -13.70
CA ASP A 96 6.30 11.01 -14.76
C ASP A 96 7.55 11.78 -14.28
N LEU A 97 7.73 11.94 -12.97
CA LEU A 97 8.93 12.60 -12.46
C LEU A 97 10.18 11.75 -12.74
N LYS A 98 11.33 12.42 -12.85
CA LYS A 98 12.63 11.75 -13.00
C LYS A 98 13.25 11.54 -11.63
N GLY A 99 13.68 10.32 -11.34
CA GLY A 99 14.42 10.00 -10.12
C GLY A 99 15.86 10.57 -10.09
N PRO A 100 16.53 10.50 -8.93
CA PRO A 100 16.06 9.89 -7.69
C PRO A 100 14.90 10.64 -7.06
N PHE A 101 13.95 9.91 -6.46
CA PHE A 101 12.75 10.51 -5.84
C PHE A 101 13.02 10.86 -4.38
N THR A 102 12.63 12.08 -3.99
CA THR A 102 12.68 12.57 -2.61
C THR A 102 11.29 12.95 -2.12
N GLU A 103 11.09 12.93 -0.81
CA GLU A 103 9.78 13.10 -0.18
C GLU A 103 9.21 14.52 -0.34
N ASP A 104 10.05 15.52 -0.59
CA ASP A 104 9.68 16.92 -0.86
C ASP A 104 9.17 17.16 -2.29
N MET A 105 9.36 16.19 -3.19
CA MET A 105 8.84 16.30 -4.55
C MET A 105 7.32 16.31 -4.57
N GLN A 106 6.75 17.26 -5.30
CA GLN A 106 5.31 17.29 -5.54
C GLN A 106 4.86 16.08 -6.34
N PRO A 107 3.83 15.35 -5.89
CA PRO A 107 3.30 14.20 -6.63
C PRO A 107 2.85 14.57 -8.04
N LYS A 108 3.09 13.65 -9.00
CA LYS A 108 2.63 13.78 -10.38
C LYS A 108 2.02 12.47 -10.88
N PRO A 109 0.92 11.99 -10.27
CA PRO A 109 0.33 10.70 -10.59
C PRO A 109 -0.21 10.67 -12.03
N VAL A 110 -0.06 9.52 -12.72
CA VAL A 110 -0.41 9.38 -14.15
C VAL A 110 -1.50 8.34 -14.42
N ASP A 111 -1.98 7.65 -13.41
CA ASP A 111 -3.04 6.64 -13.53
C ASP A 111 -4.04 6.71 -12.36
N PRO A 112 -5.25 6.12 -12.49
CA PRO A 112 -6.27 6.17 -11.44
C PRO A 112 -5.84 5.57 -10.09
N TYR A 113 -4.93 4.58 -10.07
CA TYR A 113 -4.38 4.03 -8.84
C TYR A 113 -3.53 5.08 -8.11
N ALA A 114 -2.57 5.66 -8.80
CA ALA A 114 -1.68 6.68 -8.26
C ALA A 114 -2.46 7.93 -7.80
N ILE A 115 -3.44 8.39 -8.62
CA ILE A 115 -4.32 9.51 -8.28
C ILE A 115 -5.10 9.22 -6.99
N SER A 116 -5.68 8.02 -6.85
CA SER A 116 -6.42 7.66 -5.63
C SER A 116 -5.52 7.57 -4.40
N LYS A 117 -4.26 7.17 -4.53
CA LYS A 117 -3.28 7.19 -3.43
C LYS A 117 -2.95 8.62 -3.00
N VAL A 118 -2.62 9.51 -3.94
CA VAL A 118 -2.31 10.93 -3.64
C VAL A 118 -3.52 11.64 -3.03
N ALA A 119 -4.72 11.45 -3.59
CA ALA A 119 -5.94 12.01 -2.99
C ALA A 119 -6.19 11.50 -1.56
N SER A 120 -5.83 10.25 -1.26
CA SER A 120 -5.92 9.70 0.11
C SER A 120 -4.89 10.34 1.05
N GLU A 121 -3.67 10.64 0.57
CA GLU A 121 -2.67 11.39 1.35
C GLU A 121 -3.22 12.77 1.77
N ASP A 122 -3.78 13.52 0.81
CA ASP A 122 -4.32 14.85 1.06
C ASP A 122 -5.49 14.82 2.08
N VAL A 123 -6.40 13.86 1.95
CA VAL A 123 -7.51 13.69 2.90
C VAL A 123 -6.98 13.30 4.28
N LEU A 124 -6.01 12.38 4.37
CA LEU A 124 -5.42 11.97 5.64
C LEU A 124 -4.80 13.17 6.36
N ILE A 125 -3.93 13.90 5.68
CA ILE A 125 -3.22 15.06 6.24
C ILE A 125 -4.25 16.09 6.75
N ASN A 126 -5.22 16.46 5.90
CA ASN A 126 -6.24 17.43 6.27
C ASN A 126 -7.04 16.99 7.51
N LEU A 127 -7.54 15.76 7.54
CA LEU A 127 -8.33 15.26 8.66
C LEU A 127 -7.51 15.16 9.95
N CYS A 128 -6.28 14.68 9.87
CA CYS A 128 -5.41 14.54 11.04
C CYS A 128 -5.01 15.89 11.63
N GLU A 129 -4.67 16.87 10.78
CA GLU A 129 -4.34 18.23 11.24
C GLU A 129 -5.53 18.91 11.94
N LEU A 130 -6.74 18.80 11.37
CA LEU A 130 -7.95 19.38 11.97
C LEU A 130 -8.35 18.72 13.29
N ASN A 131 -7.95 17.47 13.52
CA ASN A 131 -8.37 16.70 14.70
C ASN A 131 -7.23 16.39 15.68
N ASN A 132 -6.02 16.96 15.47
CA ASN A 132 -4.82 16.71 16.28
C ASN A 132 -4.47 15.22 16.40
N ILE A 133 -4.59 14.49 15.31
CA ILE A 133 -4.19 13.08 15.21
C ILE A 133 -2.80 13.00 14.56
N GLU A 134 -1.91 12.19 15.09
CA GLU A 134 -0.61 11.94 14.47
C GLU A 134 -0.76 11.14 13.18
N TRP A 135 0.06 11.46 12.18
CA TRP A 135 0.05 10.73 10.93
C TRP A 135 1.45 10.48 10.38
N VAL A 136 1.62 9.35 9.69
CA VAL A 136 2.82 9.00 8.92
C VAL A 136 2.37 8.42 7.59
N ILE A 137 3.00 8.84 6.50
CA ILE A 137 2.77 8.28 5.17
C ILE A 137 4.01 7.49 4.76
N ALA A 138 3.85 6.18 4.67
CA ALA A 138 4.86 5.30 4.10
C ALA A 138 4.66 5.19 2.58
N VAL A 139 5.73 5.32 1.82
CA VAL A 139 5.72 5.26 0.35
C VAL A 139 6.57 4.08 -0.12
N PRO A 140 6.04 2.85 -0.07
CA PRO A 140 6.78 1.66 -0.43
C PRO A 140 6.98 1.53 -1.95
N HIS A 141 8.10 0.90 -2.34
CA HIS A 141 8.46 0.65 -3.72
C HIS A 141 8.64 -0.83 -4.02
N ASN A 142 7.88 -1.36 -4.98
CA ASN A 142 7.99 -2.73 -5.53
C ASN A 142 8.32 -3.81 -4.49
N ILE A 143 7.52 -3.93 -3.45
CA ILE A 143 7.75 -4.91 -2.38
C ILE A 143 7.60 -6.32 -2.93
N ILE A 144 8.59 -7.17 -2.65
CA ILE A 144 8.58 -8.60 -2.93
C ILE A 144 8.81 -9.40 -1.63
N GLY A 145 8.30 -10.62 -1.57
CA GLY A 145 8.55 -11.48 -0.43
C GLY A 145 7.58 -12.65 -0.32
N PRO A 146 7.78 -13.50 0.69
CA PRO A 146 6.88 -14.61 0.98
C PRO A 146 5.44 -14.16 1.18
N ARG A 147 4.49 -15.04 0.87
CA ARG A 147 3.04 -14.82 1.01
C ARG A 147 2.44 -13.81 0.01
N GLN A 148 3.23 -13.29 -0.93
CA GLN A 148 2.69 -12.47 -2.00
C GLN A 148 1.73 -13.30 -2.86
N LYS A 149 0.63 -12.68 -3.31
CA LYS A 149 -0.29 -13.33 -4.24
C LYS A 149 0.40 -13.55 -5.58
N TYR A 150 0.45 -14.80 -6.04
CA TYR A 150 1.25 -15.22 -7.19
C TYR A 150 0.41 -15.59 -8.42
N ASP A 151 -0.89 -15.79 -8.25
CA ASP A 151 -1.84 -16.19 -9.30
C ASP A 151 -2.64 -15.02 -9.89
N ASP A 152 -2.22 -13.79 -9.61
CA ASP A 152 -2.83 -12.56 -10.09
C ASP A 152 -1.96 -11.96 -11.22
N PRO A 153 -2.47 -11.84 -12.45
CA PRO A 153 -1.69 -11.39 -13.60
C PRO A 153 -1.33 -9.89 -13.55
N PHE A 154 -1.92 -9.12 -12.64
CA PHE A 154 -1.65 -7.68 -12.47
C PHE A 154 -0.74 -7.39 -11.27
N ARG A 155 -0.20 -8.40 -10.61
CA ARG A 155 0.73 -8.26 -9.50
C ARG A 155 2.17 -8.00 -9.96
N ASN A 156 3.07 -7.96 -9.00
CA ASN A 156 4.50 -7.75 -9.21
C ASN A 156 5.07 -8.80 -10.19
N VAL A 157 5.88 -8.33 -11.13
CA VAL A 157 6.48 -9.15 -12.20
C VAL A 157 7.23 -10.37 -11.66
N VAL A 158 7.95 -10.24 -10.54
CA VAL A 158 8.73 -11.33 -9.93
C VAL A 158 7.84 -12.50 -9.54
N SER A 159 6.73 -12.25 -8.84
CA SER A 159 5.80 -13.30 -8.42
C SER A 159 5.13 -14.00 -9.61
N ILE A 160 4.82 -13.26 -10.66
CA ILE A 160 4.23 -13.81 -11.89
C ILE A 160 5.25 -14.70 -12.61
N MET A 161 6.50 -14.25 -12.75
CA MET A 161 7.56 -15.03 -13.40
C MET A 161 7.85 -16.32 -12.66
N ILE A 162 8.02 -16.26 -11.34
CA ILE A 162 8.23 -17.45 -10.49
C ILE A 162 7.07 -18.45 -10.66
N ASN A 163 5.83 -17.98 -10.57
CA ASN A 163 4.66 -18.84 -10.71
C ASN A 163 4.61 -19.54 -12.07
N ARG A 164 4.92 -18.81 -13.14
CA ARG A 164 4.97 -19.40 -14.49
C ARG A 164 6.07 -20.45 -14.62
N MET A 165 7.27 -20.15 -14.14
CA MET A 165 8.41 -21.10 -14.19
C MET A 165 8.13 -22.36 -13.37
N LEU A 166 7.51 -22.25 -12.20
CA LEU A 166 7.09 -23.41 -11.41
C LEU A 166 6.04 -24.28 -12.11
N GLN A 167 5.29 -23.72 -13.07
CA GLN A 167 4.37 -24.47 -13.95
C GLN A 167 5.03 -24.98 -15.23
N GLY A 168 6.35 -24.89 -15.37
CA GLY A 168 7.09 -25.26 -16.59
C GLY A 168 6.83 -24.31 -17.77
N LYS A 169 6.34 -23.11 -17.55
CA LYS A 169 6.06 -22.09 -18.58
C LYS A 169 7.15 -21.02 -18.58
N ALA A 170 7.53 -20.56 -19.77
CA ALA A 170 8.43 -19.42 -19.87
C ALA A 170 7.85 -18.16 -19.23
N PRO A 171 8.66 -17.29 -18.58
CA PRO A 171 8.23 -15.97 -18.15
C PRO A 171 7.77 -15.12 -19.33
N ILE A 172 6.87 -14.18 -19.08
CA ILE A 172 6.43 -13.22 -20.09
C ILE A 172 7.17 -11.93 -19.85
N ILE A 173 7.87 -11.44 -20.86
CA ILE A 173 8.52 -10.15 -20.89
C ILE A 173 7.70 -9.24 -21.80
N TYR A 174 7.23 -8.13 -21.27
CA TYR A 174 6.53 -7.12 -22.05
C TYR A 174 7.53 -6.09 -22.60
N GLY A 175 7.42 -5.78 -23.91
CA GLY A 175 8.39 -4.93 -24.61
C GLY A 175 9.72 -5.64 -24.82
N ASP A 176 10.83 -4.90 -24.73
CA ASP A 176 12.19 -5.39 -24.90
C ASP A 176 12.82 -5.93 -23.59
N GLY A 177 12.17 -5.76 -22.46
CA GLY A 177 12.67 -6.18 -21.16
C GLY A 177 13.79 -5.31 -20.57
N GLU A 178 14.15 -4.19 -21.23
CA GLU A 178 15.19 -3.27 -20.77
C GLU A 178 14.67 -2.24 -19.73
N GLN A 179 13.38 -2.23 -19.45
CA GLN A 179 12.83 -1.40 -18.40
C GLN A 179 13.42 -1.78 -17.03
N LYS A 180 13.95 -0.78 -16.37
CA LYS A 180 14.62 -0.93 -15.08
C LYS A 180 13.63 -0.89 -13.92
N ARG A 181 13.88 -1.72 -12.92
CA ARG A 181 13.14 -1.77 -11.65
C ARG A 181 14.13 -1.95 -10.51
N CYS A 182 13.78 -1.43 -9.35
CA CYS A 182 14.37 -1.82 -8.08
C CYS A 182 13.29 -2.50 -7.23
N PHE A 183 13.70 -3.40 -6.35
CA PHE A 183 12.79 -4.19 -5.53
C PHE A 183 13.18 -4.08 -4.06
N SER A 184 12.18 -3.98 -3.19
CA SER A 184 12.35 -3.99 -1.74
C SER A 184 11.92 -5.35 -1.19
N TYR A 185 12.74 -5.96 -0.37
CA TYR A 185 12.32 -7.17 0.34
C TYR A 185 11.40 -6.82 1.51
N ILE A 186 10.39 -7.66 1.77
CA ILE A 186 9.36 -7.35 2.76
C ILE A 186 9.90 -7.10 4.16
N ASP A 187 10.94 -7.83 4.60
CA ASP A 187 11.50 -7.64 5.95
C ASP A 187 12.19 -6.29 6.08
N ASP A 188 12.83 -5.79 5.01
CA ASP A 188 13.42 -4.44 4.98
C ASP A 188 12.32 -3.38 5.10
N CYS A 189 11.21 -3.56 4.37
CA CYS A 189 10.05 -2.67 4.49
C CYS A 189 9.44 -2.71 5.89
N LEU A 190 9.37 -3.87 6.53
CA LEU A 190 8.85 -4.01 7.89
C LEU A 190 9.76 -3.33 8.91
N SER A 191 11.10 -3.36 8.70
CA SER A 191 12.04 -2.64 9.56
C SER A 191 11.81 -1.14 9.57
N CYS A 192 11.30 -0.57 8.47
CA CYS A 192 10.90 0.83 8.38
C CYS A 192 9.48 1.07 8.93
N LEU A 193 8.53 0.16 8.65
CA LEU A 193 7.13 0.34 9.03
C LEU A 193 6.88 0.16 10.53
N ILE A 194 7.53 -0.83 11.17
CA ILE A 194 7.29 -1.13 12.59
C ILE A 194 7.60 0.07 13.50
N PRO A 195 8.72 0.79 13.35
CA PRO A 195 9.02 1.98 14.16
C PRO A 195 7.98 3.11 14.01
N MET A 196 7.23 3.16 12.92
CA MET A 196 6.18 4.19 12.72
C MET A 196 5.06 4.07 13.77
N LEU A 197 4.98 2.94 14.49
CA LEU A 197 3.98 2.71 15.53
C LEU A 197 4.01 3.80 16.63
N ASP A 198 5.20 4.17 17.08
CA ASP A 198 5.36 4.96 18.31
C ASP A 198 6.52 5.99 18.29
N GLN A 199 7.40 5.96 17.29
CA GLN A 199 8.45 6.98 17.18
C GLN A 199 7.84 8.36 16.91
N LYS A 200 8.09 9.31 17.80
CA LYS A 200 7.44 10.63 17.80
C LYS A 200 7.96 11.56 16.71
N ASP A 201 9.24 11.46 16.40
CA ASP A 201 9.92 12.23 15.34
C ASP A 201 9.47 11.88 13.94
N LEU A 202 8.77 10.75 13.76
CA LEU A 202 8.15 10.37 12.49
C LEU A 202 6.76 10.99 12.29
N ASN A 203 6.20 11.66 13.29
CA ASN A 203 4.92 12.33 13.12
C ASN A 203 5.00 13.43 12.04
N LYS A 204 3.99 13.47 11.16
CA LYS A 204 3.89 14.42 10.04
C LYS A 204 4.98 14.21 8.97
N GLN A 205 5.45 12.97 8.83
CA GLN A 205 6.45 12.64 7.82
C GLN A 205 5.87 11.79 6.69
N ILE A 206 6.37 12.06 5.48
CA ILE A 206 6.26 11.18 4.33
C ILE A 206 7.61 10.48 4.21
N ILE A 207 7.63 9.17 4.05
CA ILE A 207 8.88 8.38 4.09
C ILE A 207 8.89 7.40 2.92
N ASN A 208 9.82 7.59 2.00
CA ASN A 208 10.09 6.63 0.93
C ASN A 208 10.70 5.35 1.51
N ILE A 209 10.16 4.20 1.12
CA ILE A 209 10.65 2.89 1.55
C ILE A 209 11.05 2.11 0.31
N GLY A 210 12.34 1.98 0.09
CA GLY A 210 12.88 1.28 -1.06
C GLY A 210 14.40 1.36 -1.10
N PRO A 211 15.05 0.54 -1.95
CA PRO A 211 16.48 0.65 -2.14
C PRO A 211 16.80 1.93 -2.92
N ASP A 212 17.90 2.54 -2.61
CA ASP A 212 18.51 3.68 -3.31
C ASP A 212 19.55 3.25 -4.35
N GLU A 213 19.87 1.95 -4.35
CA GLU A 213 20.88 1.34 -5.22
C GLU A 213 20.26 0.23 -6.09
N GLU A 214 20.96 -0.12 -7.18
CA GLU A 214 20.74 -1.28 -8.06
C GLU A 214 19.37 -1.38 -8.76
N PHE A 215 19.30 -0.73 -9.89
CA PHE A 215 18.27 -1.04 -10.87
C PHE A 215 18.63 -2.33 -11.64
N VAL A 216 17.68 -3.26 -11.70
CA VAL A 216 17.78 -4.43 -12.57
C VAL A 216 16.81 -4.30 -13.74
N THR A 217 17.23 -4.75 -14.92
CA THR A 217 16.32 -4.87 -16.07
C THR A 217 15.43 -6.11 -15.91
N ILE A 218 14.25 -6.10 -16.51
CA ILE A 218 13.38 -7.28 -16.51
C ILE A 218 14.07 -8.50 -17.13
N ASN A 219 14.96 -8.29 -18.10
CA ASN A 219 15.76 -9.36 -18.69
C ASN A 219 16.77 -10.00 -17.72
N LYS A 220 17.11 -9.33 -16.61
CA LYS A 220 18.05 -9.86 -15.60
C LYS A 220 17.37 -10.54 -14.42
N ILE A 221 16.05 -10.41 -14.29
CA ILE A 221 15.28 -11.08 -13.25
C ILE A 221 15.13 -12.56 -13.59
#